data_c8d5e7178f6515b42f202dc7baf49b49
#
_entry.id   c8d5e7178f6515b42f202dc7baf49b49
#
_cell.length_a   1.000
_cell.length_b   1.000
_cell.length_c   1.000
_cell.angle_alpha   90.00
_cell.angle_beta   90.00
_cell.angle_gamma   90.00
#
_symmetry.space_group_name_H-M   'P 1'
#
loop_
_entity.id
_entity.type
_entity.pdbx_description
1 polymer ?
#
loop_
_entity_poly.entity_id
_entity_poly.type
_entity_poly.pdbx_seq_one_letter_code
_entity_poly.pdbx_strand_id
1 'polypeptide(L)'
;MKILAKLLATLALLGSQAAFAACNIDVDVGDALTFSATQVTVEKSCGSVTLNMKHTGKLAASVMGHNWVLTAEGDANDVASKGLAAGLANNYVPAGDSRVIAATKIIGGGESTSITFSTDALSVGGKYLYVCTFPGHSFVMRGTLNVGA
;
A
#
# COMPACT_ATOMS: atom_id res chain seq x y z
N MET A 1 34.28 -21.79 56.44
CA MET A 1 33.05 -21.21 55.84
C MET A 1 33.34 -20.94 54.37
N LYS A 2 32.80 -21.79 53.45
CA LYS A 2 32.98 -21.64 51.98
C LYS A 2 31.63 -21.20 51.40
N ILE A 3 31.59 -19.95 50.93
CA ILE A 3 30.39 -19.39 50.27
C ILE A 3 30.46 -19.75 48.78
N LEU A 4 29.58 -20.66 48.34
CA LEU A 4 29.39 -21.00 46.95
C LEU A 4 28.49 -19.91 46.30
N ALA A 5 29.06 -19.09 45.45
CA ALA A 5 28.31 -18.17 44.59
C ALA A 5 27.74 -18.96 43.41
N LYS A 6 26.40 -19.10 43.37
CA LYS A 6 25.68 -19.65 42.21
C LYS A 6 25.48 -18.53 41.19
N LEU A 7 26.20 -18.57 40.05
CA LEU A 7 25.90 -17.77 38.86
C LEU A 7 24.64 -18.35 38.18
N LEU A 8 23.54 -17.61 38.19
CA LEU A 8 22.41 -17.86 37.31
C LEU A 8 22.70 -17.18 35.97
N ALA A 9 22.98 -17.99 34.97
CA ALA A 9 23.01 -17.51 33.57
C ALA A 9 21.58 -17.42 33.05
N THR A 10 21.06 -16.19 32.92
CA THR A 10 19.80 -15.91 32.23
C THR A 10 20.03 -15.95 30.74
N LEU A 11 19.59 -17.03 30.10
CA LEU A 11 19.56 -17.17 28.64
C LEU A 11 18.40 -16.32 28.08
N ALA A 12 18.70 -15.15 27.54
CA ALA A 12 17.73 -14.31 26.84
C ALA A 12 17.41 -14.97 25.49
N LEU A 13 16.22 -15.59 25.37
CA LEU A 13 15.67 -15.99 24.09
C LEU A 13 15.29 -14.74 23.30
N LEU A 14 16.12 -14.35 22.35
CA LEU A 14 15.77 -13.43 21.28
C LEU A 14 14.76 -14.14 20.37
N GLY A 15 13.47 -13.96 20.66
CA GLY A 15 12.40 -14.38 19.78
C GLY A 15 12.47 -13.57 18.48
N SER A 16 12.95 -14.16 17.39
CA SER A 16 12.74 -13.65 16.03
C SER A 16 11.24 -13.58 15.79
N GLN A 17 10.67 -12.39 15.80
CA GLN A 17 9.32 -12.18 15.28
C GLN A 17 9.43 -12.35 13.76
N ALA A 18 9.01 -13.49 13.25
CA ALA A 18 8.74 -13.64 11.83
C ALA A 18 7.60 -12.67 11.50
N ALA A 19 7.92 -11.59 10.80
CA ALA A 19 6.91 -10.75 10.18
C ALA A 19 6.20 -11.63 9.14
N PHE A 20 4.99 -12.08 9.45
CA PHE A 20 4.15 -12.74 8.46
C PHE A 20 3.81 -11.69 7.41
N ALA A 21 4.41 -11.82 6.25
CA ALA A 21 4.03 -11.00 5.11
C ALA A 21 2.60 -11.35 4.72
N ALA A 22 1.77 -10.34 4.63
CA ALA A 22 0.37 -10.53 4.38
C ALA A 22 0.11 -10.62 2.87
N CYS A 23 -0.65 -11.64 2.44
CA CYS A 23 -1.23 -11.66 1.09
C CYS A 23 -2.49 -10.77 1.02
N ASN A 24 -2.83 -10.09 2.11
CA ASN A 24 -3.89 -9.09 2.20
C ASN A 24 -3.32 -7.78 2.76
N ILE A 25 -3.72 -6.67 2.16
CA ILE A 25 -3.36 -5.32 2.57
C ILE A 25 -4.66 -4.60 2.95
N ASP A 26 -4.78 -4.16 4.18
CA ASP A 26 -5.90 -3.32 4.63
C ASP A 26 -5.39 -1.88 4.79
N VAL A 27 -6.04 -0.93 4.12
CA VAL A 27 -5.68 0.48 4.13
C VAL A 27 -6.91 1.34 4.39
N ASP A 28 -6.85 2.15 5.44
CA ASP A 28 -7.82 3.19 5.67
C ASP A 28 -7.34 4.51 5.05
N VAL A 29 -8.29 5.27 4.52
CA VAL A 29 -8.13 6.65 4.08
C VAL A 29 -9.21 7.50 4.75
N GLY A 30 -9.11 8.81 4.69
CA GLY A 30 -10.09 9.68 5.33
C GLY A 30 -10.14 11.06 4.69
N ASP A 31 -10.61 12.06 5.45
CA ASP A 31 -10.68 13.45 4.98
C ASP A 31 -9.30 14.16 5.11
N ALA A 32 -8.22 13.38 5.17
CA ALA A 32 -6.83 13.83 5.15
C ALA A 32 -6.07 13.14 3.98
N LEU A 33 -5.00 13.78 3.52
CA LEU A 33 -4.20 13.31 2.38
C LEU A 33 -3.19 12.23 2.81
N THR A 34 -3.68 11.17 3.45
CA THR A 34 -2.83 10.09 3.97
C THR A 34 -3.46 8.71 3.78
N PHE A 35 -2.62 7.72 3.55
CA PHE A 35 -2.94 6.32 3.76
C PHE A 35 -2.60 5.93 5.21
N SER A 36 -3.40 5.08 5.84
CA SER A 36 -3.11 4.54 7.18
C SER A 36 -1.82 3.73 7.23
N ALA A 37 -1.47 3.08 6.11
CA ALA A 37 -0.19 2.41 5.91
C ALA A 37 0.60 3.17 4.83
N THR A 38 1.80 3.63 5.17
CA THR A 38 2.71 4.30 4.22
C THR A 38 3.82 3.36 3.73
N GLN A 39 3.91 2.18 4.32
CA GLN A 39 4.80 1.11 3.90
C GLN A 39 4.09 -0.24 4.10
N VAL A 40 4.07 -1.05 3.04
CA VAL A 40 3.55 -2.41 3.08
C VAL A 40 4.59 -3.38 2.52
N THR A 41 4.55 -4.63 2.99
CA THR A 41 5.40 -5.69 2.47
C THR A 41 4.50 -6.86 2.08
N VAL A 42 4.72 -7.37 0.87
CA VAL A 42 4.08 -8.58 0.35
C VAL A 42 5.14 -9.60 -0.03
N GLU A 43 4.79 -10.88 0.02
CA GLU A 43 5.69 -11.94 -0.43
C GLU A 43 5.41 -12.32 -1.88
N LYS A 44 6.45 -12.56 -2.64
CA LYS A 44 6.33 -13.08 -4.02
C LYS A 44 5.57 -14.40 -4.04
N SER A 45 5.76 -15.22 -3.02
CA SER A 45 5.10 -16.52 -2.82
C SER A 45 3.58 -16.45 -2.63
N CYS A 46 3.00 -15.27 -2.39
CA CYS A 46 1.53 -15.09 -2.34
C CYS A 46 0.82 -15.45 -3.66
N GLY A 47 1.51 -15.35 -4.81
CA GLY A 47 0.91 -15.52 -6.13
C GLY A 47 -0.08 -14.40 -6.47
N SER A 48 -0.94 -14.01 -5.53
CA SER A 48 -1.83 -12.86 -5.63
C SER A 48 -1.98 -12.16 -4.27
N VAL A 49 -2.24 -10.86 -4.32
CA VAL A 49 -2.45 -9.99 -3.15
C VAL A 49 -3.81 -9.32 -3.27
N THR A 50 -4.57 -9.32 -2.20
CA THR A 50 -5.82 -8.57 -2.09
C THR A 50 -5.58 -7.29 -1.29
N LEU A 51 -5.90 -6.14 -1.88
CA LEU A 51 -5.96 -4.85 -1.20
C LEU A 51 -7.41 -4.51 -0.89
N ASN A 52 -7.70 -4.22 0.37
CA ASN A 52 -8.96 -3.66 0.84
C ASN A 52 -8.72 -2.21 1.25
N MET A 53 -9.49 -1.28 0.71
CA MET A 53 -9.41 0.13 1.08
C MET A 53 -10.77 0.64 1.57
N LYS A 54 -10.78 1.33 2.70
CA LYS A 54 -11.96 1.91 3.32
C LYS A 54 -11.77 3.40 3.56
N HIS A 55 -12.76 4.22 3.20
CA HIS A 55 -12.77 5.65 3.49
C HIS A 55 -13.54 5.90 4.79
N THR A 56 -12.82 6.25 5.85
CA THR A 56 -13.35 6.50 7.20
C THR A 56 -13.85 7.93 7.41
N GLY A 57 -13.60 8.81 6.45
CA GLY A 57 -14.07 10.21 6.46
C GLY A 57 -15.54 10.35 6.06
N LYS A 58 -15.94 11.59 5.77
CA LYS A 58 -17.35 11.96 5.46
C LYS A 58 -17.50 12.70 4.14
N LEU A 59 -16.40 13.20 3.55
CA LEU A 59 -16.45 14.01 2.34
C LEU A 59 -16.72 13.15 1.10
N ALA A 60 -17.51 13.69 0.18
CA ALA A 60 -17.87 13.00 -1.06
C ALA A 60 -16.65 12.69 -1.93
N ALA A 61 -16.73 11.64 -2.74
CA ALA A 61 -15.68 11.23 -3.67
C ALA A 61 -15.27 12.33 -4.67
N SER A 62 -16.15 13.27 -4.98
CA SER A 62 -15.85 14.43 -5.84
C SER A 62 -15.05 15.54 -5.15
N VAL A 63 -14.97 15.53 -3.81
CA VAL A 63 -14.30 16.55 -2.99
C VAL A 63 -13.01 16.03 -2.38
N MET A 64 -13.06 14.84 -1.80
CA MET A 64 -11.95 14.18 -1.10
C MET A 64 -11.92 12.69 -1.46
N GLY A 65 -12.02 12.39 -2.76
CA GLY A 65 -11.96 11.02 -3.23
C GLY A 65 -10.54 10.47 -3.17
N HIS A 66 -10.42 9.17 -2.90
CA HIS A 66 -9.15 8.48 -2.88
C HIS A 66 -9.20 7.19 -3.69
N ASN A 67 -8.11 6.90 -4.36
CA ASN A 67 -7.79 5.60 -4.91
C ASN A 67 -6.40 5.16 -4.44
N TRP A 68 -6.06 3.92 -4.75
CA TRP A 68 -4.75 3.34 -4.53
C TRP A 68 -4.25 2.82 -5.87
N VAL A 69 -3.17 3.40 -6.38
CA VAL A 69 -2.61 3.08 -7.70
C VAL A 69 -1.16 2.65 -7.53
N LEU A 70 -0.86 1.39 -7.87
CA LEU A 70 0.46 0.78 -7.75
C LEU A 70 1.23 0.87 -9.06
N THR A 71 2.47 1.32 -8.98
CA THR A 71 3.40 1.42 -10.12
C THR A 71 4.81 1.05 -9.70
N ALA A 72 5.72 0.88 -10.65
CA ALA A 72 7.14 1.01 -10.34
C ALA A 72 7.43 2.43 -9.81
N GLU A 73 8.42 2.58 -8.91
CA GLU A 73 8.71 3.86 -8.24
C GLU A 73 8.93 5.00 -9.24
N GLY A 74 9.68 4.74 -10.31
CA GLY A 74 10.01 5.75 -11.33
C GLY A 74 8.82 6.23 -12.17
N ASP A 75 7.74 5.46 -12.21
CA ASP A 75 6.57 5.73 -13.05
C ASP A 75 5.44 6.50 -12.33
N ALA A 76 5.47 6.53 -10.99
CA ALA A 76 4.37 7.02 -10.17
C ALA A 76 3.92 8.46 -10.52
N ASN A 77 4.86 9.37 -10.73
CA ASN A 77 4.53 10.77 -11.02
C ASN A 77 3.93 10.94 -12.42
N ASP A 78 4.43 10.21 -13.41
CA ASP A 78 3.93 10.30 -14.79
C ASP A 78 2.54 9.64 -14.90
N VAL A 79 2.34 8.49 -14.26
CA VAL A 79 1.02 7.84 -14.15
C VAL A 79 0.00 8.75 -13.46
N ALA A 80 0.37 9.39 -12.34
CA ALA A 80 -0.52 10.33 -11.66
C ALA A 80 -0.87 11.55 -12.53
N SER A 81 0.10 12.11 -13.27
CA SER A 81 -0.12 13.22 -14.21
C SER A 81 -1.07 12.84 -15.33
N LYS A 82 -0.89 11.65 -15.94
CA LYS A 82 -1.80 11.13 -16.97
C LYS A 82 -3.17 10.77 -16.42
N GLY A 83 -3.22 10.29 -15.18
CA GLY A 83 -4.47 10.01 -14.45
C GLY A 83 -5.32 11.27 -14.30
N LEU A 84 -4.70 12.42 -14.06
CA LEU A 84 -5.42 13.70 -13.99
C LEU A 84 -6.18 13.99 -15.30
N ALA A 85 -5.56 13.76 -16.45
CA ALA A 85 -6.19 13.92 -17.75
C ALA A 85 -7.30 12.89 -18.02
N ALA A 86 -7.20 11.69 -17.43
CA ALA A 86 -8.22 10.65 -17.57
C ALA A 86 -9.54 11.00 -16.85
N GLY A 87 -9.49 11.85 -15.83
CA GLY A 87 -10.64 12.37 -15.10
C GLY A 87 -11.35 11.37 -14.19
N LEU A 88 -12.34 11.87 -13.46
CA LEU A 88 -13.09 11.10 -12.46
C LEU A 88 -13.81 9.88 -13.07
N ALA A 89 -14.34 9.98 -14.27
CA ALA A 89 -15.02 8.87 -14.94
C ALA A 89 -14.13 7.63 -15.13
N ASN A 90 -12.81 7.85 -15.19
CA ASN A 90 -11.80 6.80 -15.27
C ASN A 90 -11.04 6.64 -13.93
N ASN A 91 -11.63 7.09 -12.82
CA ASN A 91 -11.02 7.04 -11.49
C ASN A 91 -9.65 7.71 -11.41
N TYR A 92 -9.36 8.69 -12.27
CA TYR A 92 -8.05 9.31 -12.44
C TYR A 92 -6.92 8.31 -12.71
N VAL A 93 -7.23 7.23 -13.45
CA VAL A 93 -6.26 6.21 -13.87
C VAL A 93 -6.19 6.21 -15.39
N PRO A 94 -4.99 6.31 -15.99
CA PRO A 94 -4.84 6.28 -17.45
C PRO A 94 -5.20 4.89 -17.98
N ALA A 95 -6.23 4.81 -18.82
CA ALA A 95 -6.73 3.54 -19.35
C ALA A 95 -5.66 2.85 -20.22
N GLY A 96 -5.41 1.57 -19.98
CA GLY A 96 -4.47 0.75 -20.76
C GLY A 96 -2.99 1.10 -20.57
N ASP A 97 -2.64 1.93 -19.60
CA ASP A 97 -1.24 2.23 -19.32
C ASP A 97 -0.59 1.03 -18.60
N SER A 98 0.33 0.35 -19.25
CA SER A 98 1.00 -0.85 -18.75
C SER A 98 1.86 -0.64 -17.49
N ARG A 99 2.10 0.60 -17.11
CA ARG A 99 2.83 0.96 -15.87
C ARG A 99 1.94 0.91 -14.64
N VAL A 100 0.61 0.89 -14.82
CA VAL A 100 -0.35 0.67 -13.74
C VAL A 100 -0.41 -0.83 -13.45
N ILE A 101 0.21 -1.25 -12.36
CA ILE A 101 0.23 -2.66 -11.93
C ILE A 101 -1.13 -3.05 -11.34
N ALA A 102 -1.71 -2.17 -10.52
CA ALA A 102 -3.03 -2.33 -9.93
C ALA A 102 -3.63 -0.97 -9.57
N ALA A 103 -4.94 -0.85 -9.64
CA ALA A 103 -5.63 0.38 -9.25
C ALA A 103 -7.03 0.08 -8.70
N THR A 104 -7.41 0.76 -7.61
CA THR A 104 -8.79 0.78 -7.13
C THR A 104 -9.61 1.84 -7.86
N LYS A 105 -10.93 1.75 -7.75
CA LYS A 105 -11.80 2.90 -8.05
C LYS A 105 -11.57 4.02 -7.03
N ILE A 106 -12.02 5.24 -7.36
CA ILE A 106 -12.16 6.33 -6.40
C ILE A 106 -13.30 6.01 -5.43
N ILE A 107 -13.05 6.21 -4.13
CA ILE A 107 -14.05 6.10 -3.07
C ILE A 107 -14.11 7.39 -2.24
N GLY A 108 -15.29 7.71 -1.74
CA GLY A 108 -15.55 8.81 -0.81
C GLY A 108 -15.97 8.32 0.57
N GLY A 109 -16.32 9.25 1.42
CA GLY A 109 -16.66 9.00 2.83
C GLY A 109 -17.67 7.88 3.04
N GLY A 110 -17.32 6.91 3.89
CA GLY A 110 -18.12 5.74 4.22
C GLY A 110 -18.05 4.59 3.19
N GLU A 111 -17.40 4.79 2.04
CA GLU A 111 -17.28 3.76 1.00
C GLU A 111 -16.08 2.84 1.21
N SER A 112 -16.12 1.68 0.58
CA SER A 112 -15.01 0.72 0.54
C SER A 112 -14.83 0.18 -0.88
N THR A 113 -13.62 -0.30 -1.16
CA THR A 113 -13.26 -0.97 -2.42
C THR A 113 -12.21 -2.02 -2.15
N SER A 114 -12.15 -3.01 -3.03
CA SER A 114 -11.13 -4.06 -2.98
C SER A 114 -10.67 -4.39 -4.39
N ILE A 115 -9.39 -4.75 -4.52
CA ILE A 115 -8.80 -5.31 -5.74
C ILE A 115 -7.90 -6.48 -5.38
N THR A 116 -7.76 -7.41 -6.32
CA THR A 116 -6.76 -8.47 -6.24
C THR A 116 -5.85 -8.36 -7.45
N PHE A 117 -4.54 -8.43 -7.24
CA PHE A 117 -3.53 -8.37 -8.30
C PHE A 117 -2.50 -9.48 -8.14
N SER A 118 -1.92 -9.93 -9.27
CA SER A 118 -0.87 -10.94 -9.25
C SER A 118 0.46 -10.38 -8.78
N THR A 119 1.21 -11.17 -8.00
CA THR A 119 2.61 -10.86 -7.70
C THR A 119 3.55 -11.10 -8.88
N ASP A 120 3.08 -11.68 -10.00
CA ASP A 120 3.91 -11.94 -11.18
C ASP A 120 4.53 -10.67 -11.76
N ALA A 121 3.78 -9.55 -11.72
CA ALA A 121 4.26 -8.24 -12.14
C ALA A 121 5.29 -7.60 -11.18
N LEU A 122 5.53 -8.23 -10.02
CA LEU A 122 6.43 -7.73 -9.00
C LEU A 122 7.72 -8.57 -8.96
N SER A 123 8.83 -7.93 -8.60
CA SER A 123 10.14 -8.59 -8.40
C SER A 123 10.58 -8.44 -6.95
N VAL A 124 11.17 -9.47 -6.38
CA VAL A 124 11.80 -9.41 -5.05
C VAL A 124 12.86 -8.31 -5.03
N GLY A 125 12.78 -7.44 -4.02
CA GLY A 125 13.66 -6.26 -3.92
C GLY A 125 13.36 -5.14 -4.92
N GLY A 126 12.34 -5.28 -5.77
CA GLY A 126 11.86 -4.22 -6.66
C GLY A 126 11.32 -3.04 -5.86
N LYS A 127 11.42 -1.85 -6.45
CA LYS A 127 10.95 -0.60 -5.84
C LYS A 127 9.62 -0.19 -6.43
N TYR A 128 8.58 -0.16 -5.60
CA TYR A 128 7.22 0.17 -6.00
C TYR A 128 6.65 1.27 -5.11
N LEU A 129 5.86 2.15 -5.72
CA LEU A 129 5.06 3.15 -5.01
C LEU A 129 3.58 2.91 -5.29
N TYR A 130 2.77 3.12 -4.27
CA TYR A 130 1.35 3.36 -4.46
C TYR A 130 1.03 4.81 -4.14
N VAL A 131 0.18 5.40 -4.94
CA VAL A 131 -0.18 6.82 -4.85
C VAL A 131 -1.69 7.00 -5.01
N CYS A 132 -2.24 8.06 -4.40
CA CYS A 132 -3.57 8.53 -4.75
C CYS A 132 -3.46 9.47 -5.94
N THR A 133 -4.15 9.17 -7.04
CA THR A 133 -4.11 9.98 -8.26
C THR A 133 -5.23 11.03 -8.36
N PHE A 134 -6.07 11.18 -7.33
CA PHE A 134 -7.02 12.28 -7.23
C PHE A 134 -6.28 13.64 -7.35
N PRO A 135 -6.85 14.67 -7.99
CA PRO A 135 -6.19 15.94 -8.21
C PRO A 135 -5.56 16.54 -6.95
N GLY A 136 -4.26 16.84 -7.01
CA GLY A 136 -3.50 17.45 -5.92
C GLY A 136 -3.01 16.47 -4.83
N HIS A 137 -3.43 15.19 -4.82
CA HIS A 137 -3.10 14.26 -3.76
C HIS A 137 -1.75 13.55 -3.94
N SER A 138 -1.34 13.26 -5.16
CA SER A 138 -0.23 12.35 -5.49
C SER A 138 1.14 12.76 -4.94
N PHE A 139 1.35 14.03 -4.61
CA PHE A 139 2.63 14.51 -4.05
C PHE A 139 2.82 14.13 -2.58
N VAL A 140 1.74 14.03 -1.81
CA VAL A 140 1.78 13.77 -0.36
C VAL A 140 1.16 12.42 0.01
N MET A 141 0.13 11.99 -0.72
CA MET A 141 -0.59 10.75 -0.44
C MET A 141 0.01 9.59 -1.23
N ARG A 142 1.07 9.02 -0.68
CA ARG A 142 1.83 7.91 -1.27
C ARG A 142 2.44 7.00 -0.21
N GLY A 143 2.79 5.80 -0.61
CA GLY A 143 3.52 4.85 0.21
C GLY A 143 4.35 3.88 -0.63
N THR A 144 5.18 3.09 0.02
CA THR A 144 6.05 2.09 -0.60
C THR A 144 5.48 0.69 -0.45
N LEU A 145 5.61 -0.11 -1.51
CA LEU A 145 5.36 -1.54 -1.46
C LEU A 145 6.68 -2.27 -1.65
N ASN A 146 7.05 -3.07 -0.67
CA ASN A 146 8.22 -3.94 -0.68
C ASN A 146 7.80 -5.36 -1.05
N VAL A 147 8.66 -6.07 -1.75
CA VAL A 147 8.43 -7.46 -2.15
C VAL A 147 9.50 -8.36 -1.53
N GLY A 148 9.06 -9.23 -0.63
CA GLY A 148 9.85 -10.32 -0.06
C GLY A 148 9.91 -11.55 -0.97
N ALA A 149 10.66 -12.58 -0.53
CA ALA A 149 10.91 -13.81 -1.28
C ALA A 149 9.69 -14.77 -1.30
#